data_26aa659b673ec22bfe07841682a3e4b9
#
_entry.id   26aa659b673ec22bfe07841682a3e4b9
#
_cell.length_a   1.000
_cell.length_b   1.000
_cell.length_c   1.000
_cell.angle_alpha   90.00
_cell.angle_beta   90.00
_cell.angle_gamma   90.00
#
_symmetry.space_group_name_H-M   'P 1'
#
loop_
_entity.id
_entity.type
_entity.pdbx_description
1 polymer ?
#
loop_
_entity_poly.entity_id
_entity_poly.type
_entity_poly.pdbx_seq_one_letter_code
_entity_poly.pdbx_strand_id
1 'polypeptide(L)'
;AGKSTLLDLISGQMRPDRGVVRLEGRDLSKLMRWNYTRTAMLFGKVPQEQSLIRKMTVEENLMLAARVGRKLESARQLQARIEKVVGLVGMAGTGKRYPAEMSIGECRRVELARALINSPPILILDEITANLDDDNIWDIFHLLTEINHRGTTVIMATHASKYVNIMRRRVVTLV
;
A
#
# COMPACT_ATOMS: atom_id res chain seq x y z
N ALA A 1 -13.23 -11.29 12.91
CA ALA A 1 -12.29 -10.48 13.69
C ALA A 1 -10.84 -10.80 13.29
N GLY A 2 -9.85 -9.93 13.66
CA GLY A 2 -8.41 -10.26 13.52
C GLY A 2 -7.74 -9.99 12.18
N LYS A 3 -8.42 -9.45 11.15
CA LYS A 3 -7.83 -9.18 9.83
C LYS A 3 -6.65 -8.19 9.90
N SER A 4 -6.84 -7.04 10.53
CA SER A 4 -5.78 -6.02 10.69
C SER A 4 -4.61 -6.58 11.48
N THR A 5 -4.87 -7.35 12.56
CA THR A 5 -3.84 -8.03 13.33
C THR A 5 -3.04 -9.02 12.47
N LEU A 6 -3.71 -9.80 11.62
CA LEU A 6 -3.03 -10.70 10.68
C LEU A 6 -2.15 -9.93 9.69
N LEU A 7 -2.65 -8.81 9.15
CA LEU A 7 -1.86 -7.95 8.25
C LEU A 7 -0.64 -7.35 8.96
N ASP A 8 -0.77 -6.97 10.24
CA ASP A 8 0.33 -6.45 11.05
C ASP A 8 1.40 -7.53 11.34
N LEU A 9 0.97 -8.76 11.59
CA LEU A 9 1.87 -9.91 11.72
C LEU A 9 2.62 -10.18 10.40
N ILE A 10 1.91 -10.20 9.26
CA ILE A 10 2.50 -10.45 7.95
C ILE A 10 3.51 -9.36 7.56
N SER A 11 3.23 -8.09 7.89
CA SER A 11 4.14 -6.97 7.62
C SER A 11 5.28 -6.82 8.63
N GLY A 12 5.28 -7.62 9.71
CA GLY A 12 6.25 -7.53 10.78
C GLY A 12 6.07 -6.33 11.71
N GLN A 13 4.95 -5.61 11.62
CA GLN A 13 4.62 -4.53 12.55
C GLN A 13 4.25 -5.08 13.94
N MET A 14 3.77 -6.31 13.98
CA MET A 14 3.48 -7.06 15.21
C MET A 14 4.27 -8.37 15.21
N ARG A 15 4.65 -8.85 16.38
CA ARG A 15 5.29 -10.18 16.56
C ARG A 15 4.23 -11.20 16.98
N PRO A 16 4.27 -12.42 16.44
CA PRO A 16 3.38 -13.47 16.89
C PRO A 16 3.78 -13.95 18.31
N ASP A 17 2.79 -14.22 19.15
CA ASP A 17 3.01 -14.81 20.49
C ASP A 17 3.57 -16.24 20.38
N ARG A 18 3.15 -16.98 19.36
CA ARG A 18 3.64 -18.33 19.05
C ARG A 18 3.75 -18.52 17.54
N GLY A 19 4.67 -19.37 17.12
CA GLY A 19 4.93 -19.64 15.72
C GLY A 19 5.87 -18.61 15.07
N VAL A 20 5.91 -18.61 13.75
CA VAL A 20 6.80 -17.73 12.96
C VAL A 20 6.11 -17.28 11.68
N VAL A 21 6.36 -16.05 11.27
CA VAL A 21 6.04 -15.55 9.93
C VAL A 21 7.27 -15.71 9.04
N ARG A 22 7.11 -16.38 7.91
CA ARG A 22 8.22 -16.58 6.96
C ARG A 22 7.94 -15.84 5.65
N LEU A 23 8.95 -15.16 5.16
CA LEU A 23 8.99 -14.57 3.83
C LEU A 23 10.09 -15.27 3.03
N GLU A 24 9.72 -15.92 1.92
CA GLU A 24 10.64 -16.71 1.11
C GLU A 24 11.47 -17.72 1.94
N GLY A 25 10.80 -18.41 2.88
CA GLY A 25 11.43 -19.39 3.78
C GLY A 25 12.22 -18.79 4.95
N ARG A 26 12.45 -17.48 4.98
CA ARG A 26 13.20 -16.78 6.03
C ARG A 26 12.28 -16.23 7.10
N ASP A 27 12.65 -16.37 8.35
CA ASP A 27 11.94 -15.83 9.50
C ASP A 27 11.96 -14.30 9.48
N LEU A 28 10.77 -13.69 9.35
CA LEU A 28 10.61 -12.24 9.23
C LEU A 28 11.10 -11.50 10.48
N SER A 29 10.90 -12.07 11.67
CA SER A 29 11.35 -11.45 12.93
C SER A 29 12.88 -11.34 13.00
N LYS A 30 13.60 -12.33 12.45
CA LYS A 30 15.05 -12.30 12.33
C LYS A 30 15.50 -11.27 11.30
N LEU A 31 14.86 -11.22 10.13
CA LEU A 31 15.15 -10.21 9.11
C LEU A 31 14.96 -8.79 9.63
N MET A 32 13.87 -8.51 10.33
CA MET A 32 13.57 -7.21 10.95
C MET A 32 14.62 -6.81 12.00
N ARG A 33 15.12 -7.76 12.77
CA ARG A 33 16.12 -7.51 13.81
C ARG A 33 17.49 -7.13 13.23
N TRP A 34 17.85 -7.69 12.06
CA TRP A 34 19.13 -7.42 11.38
C TRP A 34 19.09 -6.11 10.55
N ASN A 35 17.99 -5.86 9.87
CA ASN A 35 17.86 -4.66 9.04
C ASN A 35 16.40 -4.25 8.89
N TYR A 36 15.89 -3.54 9.90
CA TYR A 36 14.48 -3.08 9.94
C TYR A 36 14.09 -2.29 8.69
N THR A 37 14.88 -1.27 8.34
CA THR A 37 14.57 -0.38 7.21
C THR A 37 14.46 -1.14 5.90
N ARG A 38 15.42 -2.02 5.61
CA ARG A 38 15.42 -2.81 4.37
C ARG A 38 14.25 -3.80 4.35
N THR A 39 13.92 -4.42 5.47
CA THR A 39 12.81 -5.36 5.57
C THR A 39 11.47 -4.64 5.49
N ALA A 40 11.33 -3.47 6.11
CA ALA A 40 10.13 -2.65 6.02
C ALA A 40 9.85 -2.18 4.59
N MET A 41 10.88 -1.94 3.78
CA MET A 41 10.73 -1.60 2.36
C MET A 41 10.17 -2.72 1.48
N LEU A 42 10.13 -3.97 1.97
CA LEU A 42 9.48 -5.08 1.26
C LEU A 42 7.96 -4.95 1.27
N PHE A 43 7.41 -4.09 2.11
CA PHE A 43 5.98 -3.93 2.29
C PHE A 43 5.55 -2.49 1.96
N GLY A 44 4.64 -2.33 1.00
CA GLY A 44 3.80 -1.15 0.90
C GLY A 44 2.53 -1.39 1.72
N LYS A 45 2.12 -0.44 2.55
CA LYS A 45 0.91 -0.60 3.38
C LYS A 45 -0.03 0.58 3.21
N VAL A 46 -1.31 0.27 3.01
CA VAL A 46 -2.42 1.24 3.09
C VAL A 46 -3.33 0.80 4.24
N PRO A 47 -3.40 1.59 5.32
CA PRO A 47 -4.25 1.28 6.46
C PRO A 47 -5.72 1.59 6.20
N GLN A 48 -6.60 1.10 7.07
CA GLN A 48 -8.04 1.35 7.00
C GLN A 48 -8.37 2.83 7.14
N GLU A 49 -7.73 3.52 8.08
CA GLU A 49 -7.90 4.96 8.27
C GLU A 49 -7.07 5.75 7.27
N GLN A 50 -7.58 6.92 6.86
CA GLN A 50 -6.82 7.82 5.99
C GLN A 50 -5.53 8.26 6.68
N SER A 51 -4.42 8.06 6.00
CA SER A 51 -3.07 8.27 6.53
C SER A 51 -2.27 9.36 5.82
N LEU A 52 -2.89 10.08 4.87
CA LEU A 52 -2.27 11.23 4.21
C LEU A 52 -2.17 12.43 5.17
N ILE A 53 -1.06 13.12 5.11
CA ILE A 53 -0.86 14.35 5.87
C ILE A 53 -1.60 15.48 5.16
N ARG A 54 -2.73 15.91 5.71
CA ARG A 54 -3.67 16.85 5.08
C ARG A 54 -3.07 18.23 4.77
N LYS A 55 -2.05 18.66 5.54
CA LYS A 55 -1.33 19.94 5.37
C LYS A 55 -0.18 19.87 4.37
N MET A 56 0.06 18.72 3.77
CA MET A 56 1.08 18.48 2.74
C MET A 56 0.40 18.18 1.41
N THR A 57 1.01 18.61 0.32
CA THR A 57 0.57 18.27 -1.04
C THR A 57 0.72 16.77 -1.29
N VAL A 58 0.12 16.27 -2.39
CA VAL A 58 0.32 14.89 -2.85
C VAL A 58 1.80 14.58 -3.00
N GLU A 59 2.55 15.45 -3.68
CA GLU A 59 3.98 15.30 -3.92
C GLU A 59 4.78 15.21 -2.61
N GLU A 60 4.50 16.08 -1.65
CA GLU A 60 5.17 16.08 -0.34
C GLU A 60 4.86 14.82 0.47
N ASN A 61 3.61 14.31 0.42
CA ASN A 61 3.23 13.04 1.04
C ASN A 61 4.02 11.86 0.46
N LEU A 62 4.20 11.83 -0.87
CA LEU A 62 4.96 10.78 -1.54
C LEU A 62 6.47 10.94 -1.28
N MET A 63 6.97 12.17 -1.26
CA MET A 63 8.38 12.47 -1.01
C MET A 63 8.85 11.95 0.36
N LEU A 64 8.02 12.07 1.39
CA LEU A 64 8.33 11.51 2.72
C LEU A 64 8.57 10.00 2.65
N ALA A 65 7.66 9.26 2.01
CA ALA A 65 7.79 7.81 1.86
C ALA A 65 8.96 7.43 0.94
N ALA A 66 9.20 8.20 -0.11
CA ALA A 66 10.26 7.96 -1.09
C ALA A 66 11.67 8.02 -0.50
N ARG A 67 11.88 8.84 0.53
CA ARG A 67 13.18 9.03 1.19
C ARG A 67 13.57 7.87 2.12
N VAL A 68 12.61 7.03 2.52
CA VAL A 68 12.89 5.89 3.39
C VAL A 68 13.79 4.88 2.67
N GLY A 69 14.96 4.59 3.25
CA GLY A 69 15.88 3.55 2.78
C GLY A 69 16.67 3.85 1.50
N ARG A 70 16.50 5.02 0.87
CA ARG A 70 17.27 5.43 -0.32
C ARG A 70 18.19 6.61 0.01
N LYS A 71 19.51 6.38 0.01
CA LYS A 71 20.50 7.38 0.44
C LYS A 71 21.00 8.30 -0.67
N LEU A 72 20.91 7.93 -1.95
CA LEU A 72 21.54 8.67 -3.06
C LEU A 72 20.62 8.72 -4.28
N GLU A 73 19.67 9.64 -4.28
CA GLU A 73 18.80 9.91 -5.42
C GLU A 73 18.79 11.43 -5.66
N SER A 74 19.01 11.86 -6.90
CA SER A 74 18.91 13.28 -7.26
C SER A 74 17.45 13.76 -7.17
N ALA A 75 17.26 15.07 -6.96
CA ALA A 75 15.92 15.67 -6.94
C ALA A 75 15.14 15.37 -8.23
N ARG A 76 15.81 15.35 -9.38
CA ARG A 76 15.20 15.03 -10.68
C ARG A 76 14.72 13.56 -10.74
N GLN A 77 15.51 12.62 -10.22
CA GLN A 77 15.14 11.21 -10.19
C GLN A 77 13.95 10.97 -9.25
N LEU A 78 13.97 11.61 -8.08
CA LEU A 78 12.87 11.55 -7.12
C LEU A 78 11.57 12.09 -7.74
N GLN A 79 11.63 13.25 -8.41
CA GLN A 79 10.49 13.86 -9.08
C GLN A 79 9.92 12.95 -10.16
N ALA A 80 10.76 12.40 -11.04
CA ALA A 80 10.33 11.47 -12.09
C ALA A 80 9.66 10.20 -11.51
N ARG A 81 10.15 9.70 -10.38
CA ARG A 81 9.57 8.55 -9.68
C ARG A 81 8.20 8.87 -9.08
N ILE A 82 8.05 10.06 -8.49
CA ILE A 82 6.76 10.55 -7.97
C ILE A 82 5.75 10.67 -9.12
N GLU A 83 6.11 11.33 -10.20
CA GLU A 83 5.24 11.50 -11.38
C GLU A 83 4.81 10.14 -11.96
N LYS A 84 5.75 9.20 -12.07
CA LYS A 84 5.46 7.85 -12.55
C LYS A 84 4.43 7.13 -11.69
N VAL A 85 4.56 7.16 -10.37
CA VAL A 85 3.64 6.44 -9.48
C VAL A 85 2.30 7.15 -9.35
N VAL A 86 2.26 8.49 -9.39
CA VAL A 86 1.04 9.29 -9.43
C VAL A 86 0.27 9.02 -10.72
N GLY A 87 0.98 8.92 -11.85
CA GLY A 87 0.40 8.51 -13.13
C GLY A 87 -0.16 7.08 -13.11
N LEU A 88 0.54 6.13 -12.47
CA LEU A 88 0.09 4.74 -12.34
C LEU A 88 -1.27 4.62 -11.64
N VAL A 89 -1.52 5.43 -10.63
CA VAL A 89 -2.80 5.42 -9.89
C VAL A 89 -3.87 6.32 -10.51
N GLY A 90 -3.64 6.84 -11.73
CA GLY A 90 -4.59 7.70 -12.44
C GLY A 90 -4.72 9.12 -11.88
N MET A 91 -3.70 9.60 -11.16
CA MET A 91 -3.68 10.92 -10.51
C MET A 91 -2.66 11.88 -11.14
N ALA A 92 -2.33 11.70 -12.43
CA ALA A 92 -1.39 12.56 -13.13
C ALA A 92 -1.78 14.06 -13.03
N GLY A 93 -0.79 14.93 -12.81
CA GLY A 93 -1.00 16.37 -12.69
C GLY A 93 -1.51 16.85 -11.33
N THR A 94 -1.80 15.97 -10.38
CA THR A 94 -2.36 16.35 -9.05
C THR A 94 -1.30 16.60 -7.98
N GLY A 95 -0.02 16.51 -8.29
CA GLY A 95 1.08 16.57 -7.33
C GLY A 95 1.03 17.74 -6.35
N LYS A 96 0.51 18.89 -6.78
CA LYS A 96 0.41 20.12 -5.95
C LYS A 96 -0.93 20.28 -5.22
N ARG A 97 -1.90 19.39 -5.43
CA ARG A 97 -3.17 19.42 -4.69
C ARG A 97 -2.98 18.92 -3.27
N TYR A 98 -3.82 19.40 -2.36
CA TYR A 98 -3.85 18.95 -0.98
C TYR A 98 -4.89 17.83 -0.80
N PRO A 99 -4.63 16.81 0.05
CA PRO A 99 -5.62 15.77 0.36
C PRO A 99 -6.95 16.33 0.89
N ALA A 100 -6.92 17.51 1.52
CA ALA A 100 -8.13 18.18 2.00
C ALA A 100 -9.10 18.63 0.87
N GLU A 101 -8.61 18.74 -0.36
CA GLU A 101 -9.34 19.17 -1.57
C GLU A 101 -9.75 18.00 -2.46
N MET A 102 -9.52 16.77 -2.00
CA MET A 102 -9.69 15.55 -2.77
C MET A 102 -10.86 14.72 -2.25
N SER A 103 -11.50 13.97 -3.14
CA SER A 103 -12.48 12.96 -2.77
C SER A 103 -11.83 11.82 -1.98
N ILE A 104 -12.64 11.01 -1.30
CA ILE A 104 -12.14 9.82 -0.58
C ILE A 104 -11.46 8.86 -1.56
N GLY A 105 -12.03 8.63 -2.75
CA GLY A 105 -11.45 7.77 -3.78
C GLY A 105 -10.10 8.29 -4.29
N GLU A 106 -9.99 9.60 -4.57
CA GLU A 106 -8.72 10.24 -4.94
C GLU A 106 -7.68 10.09 -3.83
N CYS A 107 -8.05 10.31 -2.56
CA CYS A 107 -7.16 10.08 -1.43
C CYS A 107 -6.67 8.64 -1.36
N ARG A 108 -7.54 7.64 -1.57
CA ARG A 108 -7.17 6.22 -1.60
C ARG A 108 -6.17 5.89 -2.73
N ARG A 109 -6.34 6.49 -3.91
CA ARG A 109 -5.36 6.37 -5.01
C ARG A 109 -4.01 6.97 -4.65
N VAL A 110 -3.98 8.13 -3.98
CA VAL A 110 -2.73 8.75 -3.49
C VAL A 110 -2.08 7.91 -2.39
N GLU A 111 -2.85 7.30 -1.49
CA GLU A 111 -2.32 6.36 -0.49
C GLU A 111 -1.68 5.13 -1.15
N LEU A 112 -2.31 4.59 -2.20
CA LEU A 112 -1.71 3.51 -3.01
C LEU A 112 -0.41 3.97 -3.68
N ALA A 113 -0.38 5.17 -4.27
CA ALA A 113 0.84 5.74 -4.85
C ALA A 113 1.96 5.85 -3.81
N ARG A 114 1.64 6.35 -2.60
CA ARG A 114 2.59 6.45 -1.50
C ARG A 114 3.12 5.08 -1.05
N ALA A 115 2.26 4.07 -0.98
CA ALA A 115 2.67 2.70 -0.64
C ALA A 115 3.56 2.07 -1.72
N LEU A 116 3.37 2.44 -2.99
CA LEU A 116 4.08 1.90 -4.15
C LEU A 116 5.37 2.65 -4.52
N ILE A 117 5.61 3.83 -3.95
CA ILE A 117 6.71 4.73 -4.37
C ILE A 117 8.10 4.06 -4.32
N ASN A 118 8.31 3.14 -3.40
CA ASN A 118 9.55 2.39 -3.25
C ASN A 118 9.54 1.03 -3.98
N SER A 119 8.53 0.79 -4.82
CA SER A 119 8.36 -0.46 -5.59
C SER A 119 8.43 -1.72 -4.70
N PRO A 120 7.61 -1.81 -3.65
CA PRO A 120 7.64 -2.94 -2.74
C PRO A 120 7.18 -4.21 -3.46
N PRO A 121 7.78 -5.39 -3.21
CA PRO A 121 7.31 -6.66 -3.76
C PRO A 121 5.96 -7.10 -3.18
N ILE A 122 5.56 -6.59 -2.02
CA ILE A 122 4.30 -6.92 -1.35
C ILE A 122 3.55 -5.64 -0.99
N LEU A 123 2.28 -5.56 -1.41
CA LEU A 123 1.35 -4.50 -1.07
C LEU A 123 0.29 -5.05 -0.11
N ILE A 124 0.16 -4.43 1.06
CA ILE A 124 -0.80 -4.81 2.11
C ILE A 124 -1.86 -3.73 2.24
N LEU A 125 -3.12 -4.13 2.13
CA LEU A 125 -4.26 -3.24 2.10
C LEU A 125 -5.28 -3.64 3.17
N ASP A 126 -5.62 -2.71 4.04
CA ASP A 126 -6.61 -2.93 5.07
C ASP A 126 -7.86 -2.09 4.80
N GLU A 127 -8.97 -2.76 4.38
CA GLU A 127 -10.30 -2.18 4.16
C GLU A 127 -10.31 -0.93 3.28
N ILE A 128 -9.44 -0.86 2.24
CA ILE A 128 -9.27 0.35 1.43
C ILE A 128 -10.51 0.75 0.63
N THR A 129 -11.48 -0.15 0.48
CA THR A 129 -12.74 0.07 -0.22
C THR A 129 -13.85 0.60 0.69
N ALA A 130 -13.59 0.75 1.98
CA ALA A 130 -14.56 1.30 2.91
C ALA A 130 -14.92 2.76 2.57
N ASN A 131 -16.22 3.06 2.62
CA ASN A 131 -16.78 4.38 2.29
C ASN A 131 -16.57 4.86 0.85
N LEU A 132 -16.34 3.94 -0.09
CA LEU A 132 -16.33 4.21 -1.53
C LEU A 132 -17.65 3.74 -2.15
N ASP A 133 -18.08 4.43 -3.21
CA ASP A 133 -19.14 3.96 -4.09
C ASP A 133 -18.65 2.81 -4.99
N ASP A 134 -19.61 2.13 -5.65
CA ASP A 134 -19.34 0.96 -6.47
C ASP A 134 -18.33 1.25 -7.60
N ASP A 135 -18.41 2.42 -8.26
CA ASP A 135 -17.54 2.78 -9.37
C ASP A 135 -16.09 2.97 -8.89
N ASN A 136 -15.89 3.70 -7.79
CA ASN A 136 -14.57 3.87 -7.19
C ASN A 136 -13.99 2.54 -6.68
N ILE A 137 -14.83 1.63 -6.16
CA ILE A 137 -14.39 0.29 -5.75
C ILE A 137 -13.89 -0.49 -6.96
N TRP A 138 -14.63 -0.51 -8.08
CA TRP A 138 -14.19 -1.18 -9.31
C TRP A 138 -12.87 -0.63 -9.82
N ASP A 139 -12.73 0.66 -9.85
CA ASP A 139 -11.50 1.32 -10.28
C ASP A 139 -10.29 0.92 -9.43
N ILE A 140 -10.48 0.84 -8.10
CA ILE A 140 -9.42 0.35 -7.19
C ILE A 140 -9.08 -1.10 -7.50
N PHE A 141 -10.05 -1.99 -7.70
CA PHE A 141 -9.77 -3.39 -8.02
C PHE A 141 -9.06 -3.56 -9.37
N HIS A 142 -9.43 -2.78 -10.39
CA HIS A 142 -8.72 -2.77 -11.67
C HIS A 142 -7.27 -2.33 -11.50
N LEU A 143 -7.04 -1.25 -10.75
CA LEU A 143 -5.70 -0.77 -10.42
C LEU A 143 -4.89 -1.83 -9.68
N LEU A 144 -5.46 -2.52 -8.68
CA LEU A 144 -4.80 -3.59 -7.95
C LEU A 144 -4.44 -4.78 -8.85
N THR A 145 -5.28 -5.09 -9.82
CA THR A 145 -5.01 -6.13 -10.82
C THR A 145 -3.80 -5.74 -11.70
N GLU A 146 -3.74 -4.50 -12.15
CA GLU A 146 -2.60 -3.99 -12.91
C GLU A 146 -1.30 -4.01 -12.10
N ILE A 147 -1.35 -3.58 -10.82
CA ILE A 147 -0.21 -3.63 -9.91
C ILE A 147 0.28 -5.07 -9.72
N ASN A 148 -0.66 -6.01 -9.57
CA ASN A 148 -0.30 -7.43 -9.44
C ASN A 148 0.32 -8.01 -10.72
N HIS A 149 -0.20 -7.67 -11.91
CA HIS A 149 0.38 -8.08 -13.21
C HIS A 149 1.81 -7.53 -13.39
N ARG A 150 2.15 -6.43 -12.77
CA ARG A 150 3.51 -5.85 -12.77
C ARG A 150 4.45 -6.54 -11.77
N GLY A 151 4.01 -7.60 -11.09
CA GLY A 151 4.82 -8.45 -10.22
C GLY A 151 4.72 -8.15 -8.72
N THR A 152 3.90 -7.18 -8.28
CA THR A 152 3.66 -6.92 -6.86
C THR A 152 2.63 -7.92 -6.32
N THR A 153 2.95 -8.63 -5.25
CA THR A 153 1.98 -9.45 -4.51
C THR A 153 1.04 -8.54 -3.73
N VAL A 154 -0.27 -8.70 -3.93
CA VAL A 154 -1.30 -7.92 -3.24
C VAL A 154 -1.99 -8.78 -2.19
N ILE A 155 -1.99 -8.33 -0.94
CA ILE A 155 -2.72 -8.92 0.17
C ILE A 155 -3.72 -7.90 0.68
N MET A 156 -5.01 -8.20 0.61
CA MET A 156 -6.06 -7.26 0.99
C MET A 156 -7.02 -7.89 2.01
N ALA A 157 -7.23 -7.19 3.11
CA ALA A 157 -8.37 -7.46 3.99
C ALA A 157 -9.57 -6.62 3.52
N THR A 158 -10.72 -7.26 3.39
CA THR A 158 -11.95 -6.57 2.98
C THR A 158 -13.20 -7.29 3.46
N HIS A 159 -14.28 -6.55 3.61
CA HIS A 159 -15.65 -7.07 3.79
C HIS A 159 -16.46 -7.05 2.49
N ALA A 160 -15.91 -6.57 1.39
CA ALA A 160 -16.58 -6.42 0.10
C ALA A 160 -16.69 -7.78 -0.64
N SER A 161 -17.42 -8.74 -0.07
CA SER A 161 -17.55 -10.11 -0.59
C SER A 161 -18.05 -10.19 -2.03
N LYS A 162 -18.91 -9.25 -2.47
CA LYS A 162 -19.36 -9.12 -3.87
C LYS A 162 -18.17 -9.07 -4.83
N TYR A 163 -17.20 -8.22 -4.55
CA TYR A 163 -16.04 -8.00 -5.42
C TYR A 163 -15.02 -9.13 -5.31
N VAL A 164 -14.83 -9.68 -4.10
CA VAL A 164 -13.94 -10.83 -3.86
C VAL A 164 -14.34 -12.00 -4.75
N ASN A 165 -15.64 -12.30 -4.83
CA ASN A 165 -16.18 -13.40 -5.64
C ASN A 165 -15.96 -13.17 -7.15
N ILE A 166 -16.10 -11.92 -7.61
CA ILE A 166 -15.91 -11.58 -9.03
C ILE A 166 -14.43 -11.66 -9.43
N MET A 167 -13.53 -11.21 -8.56
CA MET A 167 -12.09 -11.19 -8.81
C MET A 167 -11.45 -12.59 -8.86
N ARG A 168 -12.12 -13.61 -8.34
CA ARG A 168 -11.67 -15.03 -8.37
C ARG A 168 -10.22 -15.23 -7.94
N ARG A 169 -9.79 -14.51 -6.91
CA ARG A 169 -8.45 -14.64 -6.32
C ARG A 169 -8.50 -15.58 -5.11
N ARG A 170 -7.32 -16.01 -4.64
CA ARG A 170 -7.24 -16.82 -3.42
C ARG A 170 -7.85 -16.07 -2.23
N VAL A 171 -8.74 -16.72 -1.51
CA VAL A 171 -9.42 -16.17 -0.33
C VAL A 171 -9.03 -16.97 0.90
N VAL A 172 -8.75 -16.26 2.00
CA VAL A 172 -8.54 -16.81 3.33
C VAL A 172 -9.63 -16.23 4.24
N THR A 173 -10.50 -17.09 4.76
CA THR A 173 -11.55 -16.68 5.69
C THR A 173 -11.04 -16.80 7.11
N LEU A 174 -11.17 -15.73 7.88
CA LEU A 174 -10.90 -15.73 9.32
C LEU A 174 -12.22 -15.96 10.07
N VAL A 175 -12.27 -16.97 10.89
CA VAL A 175 -13.43 -17.36 11.72
C VAL A 175 -13.30 -16.75 13.12
#